data_bb9ee73cc9bde9a2f1ed80cd67435752
#
_entry.id   bb9ee73cc9bde9a2f1ed80cd67435752
#
_cell.length_a   1.000
_cell.length_b   1.000
_cell.length_c   1.000
_cell.angle_alpha   90.00
_cell.angle_beta   90.00
_cell.angle_gamma   90.00
#
_symmetry.space_group_name_H-M   'P 1'
#
loop_
_entity.id
_entity.type
_entity.pdbx_description
1 polymer ?
#
loop_
_entity_poly.entity_id
_entity_poly.type
_entity_poly.pdbx_seq_one_letter_code
_entity_poly.pdbx_strand_id
1 'polypeptide(L)'
;MSEEPPAPPLPLSRAPLQGRSKASLERMQATARELMLERGNEDFTLQEVSSRGQVSIGSIYLRFEGKDALVRAVLVQAMQDLRDAEDAMLERLLRHCRNIGEFVENYIADYAEVLRLHAPLLRLAMLRAQQDVQISGLGKQAADDAVAASMRAFLEYRAEIGGDDPELRAHSAYQIIFATLARRLSLGSTSESSPTQDWDSLKGELARMCTAYLRSA
;
A
#
# COMPACT_ATOMS: atom_id res chain seq x y z
N MET A 1 -45.19 10.76 58.34
CA MET A 1 -44.10 10.02 57.61
C MET A 1 -44.23 10.34 56.14
N SER A 2 -43.46 11.32 55.73
CA SER A 2 -43.42 11.73 54.29
C SER A 2 -42.32 10.98 53.59
N GLU A 3 -42.69 10.16 52.65
CA GLU A 3 -41.73 9.46 51.77
C GLU A 3 -41.12 10.45 50.81
N GLU A 4 -39.79 10.54 50.84
CA GLU A 4 -38.97 11.31 49.93
C GLU A 4 -38.94 10.60 48.55
N PRO A 5 -39.16 11.30 47.45
CA PRO A 5 -39.17 10.65 46.12
C PRO A 5 -37.77 10.12 45.75
N PRO A 6 -37.68 8.99 45.03
CA PRO A 6 -36.40 8.38 44.67
C PRO A 6 -35.60 9.30 43.73
N ALA A 7 -34.31 9.40 44.00
CA ALA A 7 -33.36 10.18 43.19
C ALA A 7 -33.38 9.73 41.70
N PRO A 8 -33.25 10.65 40.74
CA PRO A 8 -33.24 10.29 39.33
C PRO A 8 -32.02 9.41 39.01
N PRO A 9 -32.16 8.43 38.09
CA PRO A 9 -31.06 7.55 37.74
C PRO A 9 -29.92 8.36 37.08
N LEU A 10 -28.70 8.10 37.53
CA LEU A 10 -27.49 8.64 36.96
C LEU A 10 -27.38 8.26 35.46
N PRO A 11 -26.96 9.19 34.59
CA PRO A 11 -26.84 8.88 33.16
C PRO A 11 -25.86 7.76 32.95
N LEU A 12 -26.35 6.59 32.55
CA LEU A 12 -25.60 5.50 32.04
C LEU A 12 -25.05 5.87 30.64
N SER A 13 -23.74 5.78 30.52
CA SER A 13 -22.88 5.89 29.35
C SER A 13 -22.23 7.25 29.13
N ARG A 14 -20.99 7.34 29.62
CA ARG A 14 -19.94 8.02 28.86
C ARG A 14 -19.71 7.18 27.61
N ALA A 15 -19.98 7.75 26.43
CA ALA A 15 -19.59 7.14 25.15
C ALA A 15 -18.12 6.71 25.21
N PRO A 16 -17.74 5.56 24.66
CA PRO A 16 -16.46 4.91 24.96
C PRO A 16 -15.30 5.86 24.70
N LEU A 17 -14.44 6.03 25.68
CA LEU A 17 -13.12 6.66 25.56
C LEU A 17 -12.32 6.09 24.38
N GLN A 18 -12.58 4.83 24.01
CA GLN A 18 -12.00 4.12 22.87
C GLN A 18 -12.31 4.77 21.51
N GLY A 19 -13.52 5.23 21.26
CA GLY A 19 -13.89 5.83 19.96
C GLY A 19 -13.20 7.18 19.71
N ARG A 20 -13.19 8.08 20.72
CA ARG A 20 -12.48 9.37 20.62
C ARG A 20 -10.97 9.17 20.54
N SER A 21 -10.46 8.17 21.21
CA SER A 21 -9.07 7.76 21.23
C SER A 21 -8.64 7.26 19.85
N LYS A 22 -9.43 6.43 19.17
CA LYS A 22 -9.18 5.93 17.81
C LYS A 22 -9.23 7.07 16.78
N ALA A 23 -10.29 7.89 16.78
CA ALA A 23 -10.42 9.03 15.89
C ALA A 23 -9.27 10.04 16.02
N SER A 24 -8.75 10.24 17.24
CA SER A 24 -7.58 11.09 17.46
C SER A 24 -6.30 10.49 16.85
N LEU A 25 -6.09 9.18 16.99
CA LEU A 25 -4.96 8.47 16.37
C LEU A 25 -5.01 8.56 14.85
N GLU A 26 -6.17 8.30 14.27
CA GLU A 26 -6.40 8.40 12.82
C GLU A 26 -6.08 9.80 12.29
N ARG A 27 -6.50 10.85 12.99
CA ARG A 27 -6.17 12.24 12.61
C ARG A 27 -4.66 12.52 12.67
N MET A 28 -3.96 12.04 13.71
CA MET A 28 -2.51 12.20 13.81
C MET A 28 -1.79 11.56 12.62
N GLN A 29 -2.14 10.31 12.29
CA GLN A 29 -1.55 9.58 11.18
C GLN A 29 -1.93 10.20 9.83
N ALA A 30 -3.20 10.57 9.62
CA ALA A 30 -3.64 11.21 8.39
C ALA A 30 -2.92 12.54 8.15
N THR A 31 -2.81 13.39 9.18
CA THR A 31 -2.10 14.67 9.06
C THR A 31 -0.61 14.49 8.78
N ALA A 32 0.05 13.54 9.45
CA ALA A 32 1.46 13.24 9.18
C ALA A 32 1.64 12.71 7.74
N ARG A 33 0.74 11.84 7.28
CA ARG A 33 0.70 11.32 5.89
C ARG A 33 0.57 12.47 4.88
N GLU A 34 -0.37 13.40 5.10
CA GLU A 34 -0.55 14.57 4.23
C GLU A 34 0.72 15.42 4.15
N LEU A 35 1.34 15.72 5.29
CA LEU A 35 2.59 16.49 5.34
C LEU A 35 3.73 15.78 4.59
N MET A 36 3.85 14.47 4.74
CA MET A 36 4.84 13.66 4.02
C MET A 36 4.58 13.67 2.51
N LEU A 37 3.34 13.56 2.07
CA LEU A 37 2.96 13.61 0.65
C LEU A 37 3.17 14.98 0.03
N GLU A 38 2.81 16.06 0.74
CA GLU A 38 3.00 17.44 0.27
C GLU A 38 4.48 17.79 0.08
N ARG A 39 5.34 17.30 0.97
CA ARG A 39 6.78 17.63 0.99
C ARG A 39 7.63 16.62 0.23
N GLY A 40 7.13 15.45 -0.03
CA GLY A 40 7.90 14.34 -0.60
C GLY A 40 9.01 13.81 0.31
N ASN A 41 8.94 14.11 1.61
CA ASN A 41 9.92 13.70 2.63
C ASN A 41 9.29 13.64 4.03
N GLU A 42 10.11 13.32 5.04
CA GLU A 42 9.70 13.25 6.46
C GLU A 42 9.95 14.58 7.22
N ASP A 43 10.18 15.69 6.51
CA ASP A 43 10.54 16.96 7.15
C ASP A 43 9.32 17.75 7.62
N PHE A 44 8.75 17.31 8.74
CA PHE A 44 7.67 17.97 9.47
C PHE A 44 7.92 17.89 10.99
N THR A 45 7.22 18.70 11.76
CA THR A 45 7.27 18.70 13.23
C THR A 45 5.99 18.13 13.85
N LEU A 46 6.11 17.58 15.06
CA LEU A 46 4.92 17.15 15.81
C LEU A 46 3.98 18.32 16.15
N GLN A 47 4.53 19.54 16.21
CA GLN A 47 3.73 20.74 16.42
C GLN A 47 2.85 21.07 15.20
N GLU A 48 3.34 20.85 13.99
CA GLU A 48 2.55 20.99 12.76
C GLU A 48 1.44 19.94 12.72
N VAL A 49 1.74 18.68 13.09
CA VAL A 49 0.74 17.63 13.22
C VAL A 49 -0.34 18.00 14.24
N SER A 50 0.08 18.53 15.41
CA SER A 50 -0.83 18.99 16.46
C SER A 50 -1.77 20.08 15.95
N SER A 51 -1.21 21.13 15.34
CA SER A 51 -1.96 22.29 14.87
C SER A 51 -2.90 21.95 13.72
N ARG A 52 -2.40 21.25 12.69
CA ARG A 52 -3.14 20.92 11.47
C ARG A 52 -4.17 19.81 11.70
N GLY A 53 -3.79 18.78 12.47
CA GLY A 53 -4.67 17.66 12.83
C GLY A 53 -5.68 17.97 13.95
N GLN A 54 -5.62 19.18 14.53
CA GLN A 54 -6.45 19.58 15.66
C GLN A 54 -6.42 18.57 16.81
N VAL A 55 -5.21 18.11 17.14
CA VAL A 55 -4.94 17.17 18.23
C VAL A 55 -3.95 17.81 19.19
N SER A 56 -4.09 17.58 20.49
CA SER A 56 -3.14 18.15 21.45
C SER A 56 -1.77 17.48 21.33
N ILE A 57 -0.71 18.27 21.47
CA ILE A 57 0.66 17.76 21.47
C ILE A 57 0.89 16.69 22.54
N GLY A 58 0.25 16.85 23.72
CA GLY A 58 0.27 15.86 24.79
C GLY A 58 -0.37 14.53 24.37
N SER A 59 -1.43 14.58 23.56
CA SER A 59 -2.06 13.36 23.00
C SER A 59 -1.15 12.65 22.01
N ILE A 60 -0.32 13.39 21.27
CA ILE A 60 0.68 12.79 20.37
C ILE A 60 1.74 12.06 21.17
N TYR A 61 2.34 12.71 22.18
CA TYR A 61 3.38 12.09 23.02
C TYR A 61 2.86 10.94 23.89
N LEU A 62 1.56 10.91 24.18
CA LEU A 62 0.95 9.77 24.87
C LEU A 62 0.94 8.48 24.00
N ARG A 63 1.02 8.61 22.66
CA ARG A 63 0.89 7.51 21.70
C ARG A 63 2.18 7.18 20.96
N PHE A 64 2.99 8.18 20.73
CA PHE A 64 4.23 8.07 19.98
C PHE A 64 5.37 8.63 20.81
N GLU A 65 6.42 7.85 20.98
CA GLU A 65 7.64 8.27 21.68
C GLU A 65 8.30 9.49 21.04
N GLY A 66 7.99 9.74 19.77
CA GLY A 66 8.49 10.86 19.01
C GLY A 66 8.03 10.85 17.55
N LYS A 67 8.59 11.74 16.76
CA LYS A 67 8.30 11.86 15.32
C LYS A 67 8.57 10.56 14.57
N ASP A 68 9.68 9.88 14.86
CA ASP A 68 10.07 8.62 14.20
C ASP A 68 9.03 7.51 14.38
N ALA A 69 8.46 7.40 15.57
CA ALA A 69 7.40 6.42 15.83
C ALA A 69 6.13 6.73 15.04
N LEU A 70 5.78 8.01 14.89
CA LEU A 70 4.64 8.45 14.05
C LEU A 70 4.92 8.19 12.57
N VAL A 71 6.12 8.51 12.08
CA VAL A 71 6.54 8.23 10.69
C VAL A 71 6.45 6.73 10.40
N ARG A 72 7.01 5.88 11.27
CA ARG A 72 6.88 4.42 11.12
C ARG A 72 5.43 3.97 11.03
N ALA A 73 4.57 4.48 11.90
CA ALA A 73 3.15 4.12 11.88
C ALA A 73 2.46 4.51 10.58
N VAL A 74 2.80 5.67 10.00
CA VAL A 74 2.29 6.11 8.69
C VAL A 74 2.79 5.20 7.57
N LEU A 75 4.08 4.85 7.56
CA LEU A 75 4.66 4.00 6.53
C LEU A 75 4.15 2.56 6.60
N VAL A 76 3.96 2.01 7.81
CA VAL A 76 3.35 0.69 8.02
C VAL A 76 1.92 0.68 7.49
N GLN A 77 1.13 1.71 7.79
CA GLN A 77 -0.23 1.83 7.26
C GLN A 77 -0.22 1.95 5.73
N ALA A 78 0.71 2.70 5.15
CA ALA A 78 0.82 2.82 3.69
C ALA A 78 1.16 1.49 3.00
N MET A 79 1.99 0.64 3.61
CA MET A 79 2.24 -0.72 3.11
C MET A 79 1.01 -1.61 3.21
N GLN A 80 0.22 -1.47 4.28
CA GLN A 80 -1.03 -2.20 4.43
C GLN A 80 -2.08 -1.74 3.40
N ASP A 81 -2.23 -0.42 3.21
CA ASP A 81 -3.15 0.14 2.19
C ASP A 81 -2.80 -0.38 0.78
N LEU A 82 -1.49 -0.48 0.46
CA LEU A 82 -1.03 -1.05 -0.81
C LEU A 82 -1.44 -2.53 -0.94
N ARG A 83 -1.18 -3.33 0.09
CA ARG A 83 -1.55 -4.75 0.12
C ARG A 83 -3.05 -4.94 -0.08
N ASP A 84 -3.88 -4.20 0.67
CA ASP A 84 -5.33 -4.28 0.57
C ASP A 84 -5.81 -3.91 -0.85
N ALA A 85 -5.16 -2.94 -1.51
CA ALA A 85 -5.44 -2.56 -2.88
C ALA A 85 -5.04 -3.66 -3.89
N GLU A 86 -3.88 -4.31 -3.70
CA GLU A 86 -3.42 -5.43 -4.51
C GLU A 86 -4.35 -6.64 -4.38
N ASP A 87 -4.74 -7.01 -3.17
CA ASP A 87 -5.66 -8.12 -2.90
C ASP A 87 -7.03 -7.87 -3.55
N ALA A 88 -7.60 -6.67 -3.37
CA ALA A 88 -8.87 -6.31 -3.99
C ALA A 88 -8.80 -6.30 -5.53
N MET A 89 -7.66 -5.87 -6.09
CA MET A 89 -7.39 -5.94 -7.53
C MET A 89 -7.38 -7.38 -8.01
N LEU A 90 -6.60 -8.25 -7.39
CA LEU A 90 -6.49 -9.67 -7.76
C LEU A 90 -7.83 -10.40 -7.67
N GLU A 91 -8.58 -10.21 -6.59
CA GLU A 91 -9.92 -10.78 -6.46
C GLU A 91 -10.87 -10.35 -7.58
N ARG A 92 -10.82 -9.07 -7.97
CA ARG A 92 -11.64 -8.55 -9.08
C ARG A 92 -11.23 -9.19 -10.40
N LEU A 93 -9.94 -9.26 -10.69
CA LEU A 93 -9.43 -9.83 -11.94
C LEU A 93 -9.77 -11.30 -12.09
N LEU A 94 -9.60 -12.10 -11.04
CA LEU A 94 -9.93 -13.54 -11.04
C LEU A 94 -11.42 -13.80 -11.26
N ARG A 95 -12.30 -12.88 -10.86
CA ARG A 95 -13.75 -13.01 -11.12
C ARG A 95 -14.14 -12.65 -12.55
N HIS A 96 -13.40 -11.80 -13.24
CA HIS A 96 -13.83 -11.23 -14.52
C HIS A 96 -13.05 -11.73 -15.74
N CYS A 97 -11.76 -12.06 -15.57
CA CYS A 97 -10.92 -12.53 -16.67
C CYS A 97 -11.15 -14.01 -16.94
N ARG A 98 -11.28 -14.38 -18.23
CA ARG A 98 -11.63 -15.73 -18.66
C ARG A 98 -10.44 -16.55 -19.14
N ASN A 99 -9.32 -15.89 -19.41
CA ASN A 99 -8.12 -16.50 -19.95
C ASN A 99 -6.88 -15.69 -19.54
N ILE A 100 -5.70 -16.31 -19.69
CA ILE A 100 -4.41 -15.70 -19.31
C ILE A 100 -4.14 -14.38 -20.02
N GLY A 101 -4.57 -14.21 -21.28
CA GLY A 101 -4.35 -12.98 -22.02
C GLY A 101 -5.15 -11.81 -21.46
N GLU A 102 -6.46 -12.01 -21.21
CA GLU A 102 -7.30 -11.01 -20.53
C GLU A 102 -6.76 -10.70 -19.12
N PHE A 103 -6.32 -11.74 -18.39
CA PHE A 103 -5.76 -11.56 -17.06
C PHE A 103 -4.50 -10.71 -17.08
N VAL A 104 -3.52 -11.02 -17.92
CA VAL A 104 -2.23 -10.30 -17.99
C VAL A 104 -2.44 -8.84 -18.41
N GLU A 105 -3.30 -8.58 -19.40
CA GLU A 105 -3.60 -7.23 -19.87
C GLU A 105 -4.20 -6.37 -18.74
N ASN A 106 -5.23 -6.87 -18.07
CA ASN A 106 -5.90 -6.15 -16.99
C ASN A 106 -5.02 -6.10 -15.73
N TYR A 107 -4.24 -7.16 -15.44
CA TYR A 107 -3.30 -7.16 -14.33
C TYR A 107 -2.28 -6.03 -14.46
N ILE A 108 -1.65 -5.89 -15.63
CA ILE A 108 -0.67 -4.82 -15.85
C ILE A 108 -1.30 -3.45 -15.79
N ALA A 109 -2.50 -3.28 -16.39
CA ALA A 109 -3.21 -2.01 -16.38
C ALA A 109 -3.53 -1.56 -14.94
N ASP A 110 -4.14 -2.44 -14.16
CA ASP A 110 -4.60 -2.13 -12.81
C ASP A 110 -3.44 -2.06 -11.79
N TYR A 111 -2.49 -3.00 -11.88
CA TYR A 111 -1.32 -3.03 -10.98
C TYR A 111 -0.45 -1.78 -11.16
N ALA A 112 -0.29 -1.31 -12.40
CA ALA A 112 0.41 -0.07 -12.69
C ALA A 112 -0.24 1.14 -11.99
N GLU A 113 -1.57 1.21 -11.95
CA GLU A 113 -2.28 2.30 -11.27
C GLU A 113 -2.26 2.15 -9.75
N VAL A 114 -2.37 0.92 -9.23
CA VAL A 114 -2.21 0.64 -7.80
C VAL A 114 -0.82 1.10 -7.34
N LEU A 115 0.25 0.67 -8.02
CA LEU A 115 1.61 1.10 -7.70
C LEU A 115 1.77 2.62 -7.83
N ARG A 116 1.23 3.24 -8.88
CA ARG A 116 1.33 4.69 -9.10
C ARG A 116 0.69 5.50 -7.97
N LEU A 117 -0.48 5.06 -7.50
CA LEU A 117 -1.19 5.71 -6.39
C LEU A 117 -0.38 5.65 -5.08
N HIS A 118 0.25 4.51 -4.82
CA HIS A 118 0.98 4.27 -3.56
C HIS A 118 2.46 4.67 -3.65
N ALA A 119 3.01 4.92 -4.85
CA ALA A 119 4.42 5.21 -5.08
C ALA A 119 5.01 6.33 -4.20
N PRO A 120 4.32 7.46 -3.91
CA PRO A 120 4.92 8.52 -3.10
C PRO A 120 5.33 8.05 -1.70
N LEU A 121 4.47 7.34 -0.98
CA LEU A 121 4.80 6.82 0.35
C LEU A 121 5.68 5.57 0.29
N LEU A 122 5.53 4.75 -0.74
CA LEU A 122 6.39 3.59 -0.93
C LEU A 122 7.85 3.99 -1.15
N ARG A 123 8.12 5.07 -1.89
CA ARG A 123 9.48 5.65 -2.01
C ARG A 123 10.05 6.08 -0.67
N LEU A 124 9.25 6.74 0.17
CA LEU A 124 9.69 7.13 1.51
C LEU A 124 9.96 5.91 2.40
N ALA A 125 9.11 4.89 2.32
CA ALA A 125 9.33 3.62 3.03
C ALA A 125 10.63 2.93 2.59
N MET A 126 10.93 2.90 1.29
CA MET A 126 12.16 2.34 0.75
C MET A 126 13.41 3.12 1.18
N LEU A 127 13.34 4.46 1.22
CA LEU A 127 14.41 5.30 1.74
C LEU A 127 14.63 5.04 3.24
N ARG A 128 13.55 5.01 4.00
CA ARG A 128 13.60 4.75 5.45
C ARG A 128 14.16 3.36 5.77
N ALA A 129 13.82 2.34 4.98
CA ALA A 129 14.28 0.96 5.13
C ALA A 129 15.81 0.81 5.09
N GLN A 130 16.53 1.77 4.51
CA GLN A 130 17.99 1.76 4.48
C GLN A 130 18.61 1.99 5.88
N GLN A 131 17.87 2.61 6.80
CA GLN A 131 18.33 3.00 8.13
C GLN A 131 17.47 2.43 9.26
N ASP A 132 16.30 1.87 8.92
CA ASP A 132 15.32 1.38 9.87
C ASP A 132 15.03 -0.10 9.62
N VAL A 133 15.61 -0.96 10.48
CA VAL A 133 15.53 -2.43 10.37
C VAL A 133 14.07 -2.93 10.46
N GLN A 134 13.22 -2.25 11.23
CA GLN A 134 11.80 -2.63 11.35
C GLN A 134 11.06 -2.38 10.03
N ILE A 135 11.23 -1.19 9.43
CA ILE A 135 10.64 -0.87 8.13
C ILE A 135 11.21 -1.78 7.03
N SER A 136 12.52 -2.07 7.08
CA SER A 136 13.15 -3.02 6.14
C SER A 136 12.54 -4.42 6.23
N GLY A 137 12.36 -4.94 7.44
CA GLY A 137 11.75 -6.26 7.66
C GLY A 137 10.30 -6.34 7.17
N LEU A 138 9.49 -5.34 7.51
CA LEU A 138 8.10 -5.26 7.07
C LEU A 138 7.98 -5.09 5.55
N GLY A 139 8.87 -4.28 4.94
CA GLY A 139 8.91 -4.11 3.49
C GLY A 139 9.25 -5.39 2.75
N LYS A 140 10.22 -6.19 3.25
CA LYS A 140 10.54 -7.51 2.68
C LYS A 140 9.35 -8.47 2.77
N GLN A 141 8.73 -8.57 3.95
CA GLN A 141 7.56 -9.41 4.13
C GLN A 141 6.40 -9.00 3.18
N ALA A 142 6.14 -7.70 3.06
CA ALA A 142 5.12 -7.21 2.14
C ALA A 142 5.43 -7.57 0.68
N ALA A 143 6.70 -7.48 0.26
CA ALA A 143 7.12 -7.88 -1.07
C ALA A 143 6.95 -9.39 -1.32
N ASP A 144 7.34 -10.22 -0.35
CA ASP A 144 7.18 -11.68 -0.44
C ASP A 144 5.70 -12.07 -0.54
N ASP A 145 4.83 -11.43 0.26
CA ASP A 145 3.39 -11.65 0.23
C ASP A 145 2.77 -11.23 -1.11
N ALA A 146 3.19 -10.09 -1.68
CA ALA A 146 2.73 -9.62 -2.99
C ALA A 146 3.14 -10.58 -4.12
N VAL A 147 4.39 -11.08 -4.10
CA VAL A 147 4.85 -12.12 -5.02
C VAL A 147 3.96 -13.36 -4.91
N ALA A 148 3.76 -13.87 -3.68
CA ALA A 148 2.99 -15.09 -3.46
C ALA A 148 1.53 -14.93 -3.90
N ALA A 149 0.90 -13.78 -3.65
CA ALA A 149 -0.47 -13.51 -4.08
C ALA A 149 -0.58 -13.43 -5.61
N SER A 150 0.33 -12.71 -6.27
CA SER A 150 0.37 -12.59 -7.72
C SER A 150 0.64 -13.95 -8.38
N MET A 151 1.56 -14.75 -7.85
CA MET A 151 1.85 -16.09 -8.35
C MET A 151 0.62 -17.00 -8.29
N ARG A 152 -0.11 -17.01 -7.18
CA ARG A 152 -1.37 -17.76 -7.09
C ARG A 152 -2.35 -17.35 -8.19
N ALA A 153 -2.51 -16.05 -8.42
CA ALA A 153 -3.43 -15.54 -9.42
C ALA A 153 -3.02 -15.91 -10.87
N PHE A 154 -1.74 -15.83 -11.22
CA PHE A 154 -1.25 -16.28 -12.53
C PHE A 154 -1.48 -17.78 -12.74
N LEU A 155 -1.28 -18.59 -11.71
CA LEU A 155 -1.38 -20.04 -11.77
C LEU A 155 -2.82 -20.56 -11.81
N GLU A 156 -3.83 -19.73 -11.58
CA GLU A 156 -5.23 -20.08 -11.90
C GLU A 156 -5.40 -20.37 -13.41
N TYR A 157 -4.55 -19.78 -14.25
CA TYR A 157 -4.52 -20.00 -15.70
C TYR A 157 -3.40 -20.95 -16.14
N ARG A 158 -2.92 -21.82 -15.24
CA ARG A 158 -1.78 -22.72 -15.47
C ARG A 158 -1.85 -23.50 -16.79
N ALA A 159 -3.05 -23.96 -17.16
CA ALA A 159 -3.27 -24.73 -18.38
C ALA A 159 -3.04 -23.94 -19.69
N GLU A 160 -3.01 -22.62 -19.62
CA GLU A 160 -2.78 -21.73 -20.75
C GLU A 160 -1.34 -21.19 -20.80
N ILE A 161 -0.53 -21.45 -19.77
CA ILE A 161 0.87 -21.10 -19.70
C ILE A 161 1.67 -22.21 -20.41
N GLY A 162 2.36 -21.85 -21.48
CA GLY A 162 3.16 -22.79 -22.27
C GLY A 162 4.46 -23.22 -21.60
N GLY A 163 5.19 -24.13 -22.25
CA GLY A 163 6.47 -24.68 -21.79
C GLY A 163 6.35 -25.67 -20.65
N ASP A 164 7.49 -26.19 -20.22
CA ASP A 164 7.57 -27.28 -19.24
C ASP A 164 7.42 -26.83 -17.79
N ASP A 165 7.64 -25.53 -17.50
CA ASP A 165 7.59 -24.97 -16.14
C ASP A 165 6.72 -23.69 -16.09
N PRO A 166 5.39 -23.84 -15.94
CA PRO A 166 4.47 -22.70 -15.81
C PRO A 166 4.76 -21.81 -14.60
N GLU A 167 5.30 -22.37 -13.50
CA GLU A 167 5.62 -21.60 -12.29
C GLU A 167 6.79 -20.66 -12.54
N LEU A 168 7.86 -21.15 -13.15
CA LEU A 168 9.00 -20.32 -13.54
C LEU A 168 8.58 -19.21 -14.51
N ARG A 169 7.70 -19.52 -15.47
CA ARG A 169 7.20 -18.52 -16.45
C ARG A 169 6.36 -17.45 -15.81
N ALA A 170 5.41 -17.84 -14.95
CA ALA A 170 4.59 -16.89 -14.20
C ALA A 170 5.47 -15.99 -13.32
N HIS A 171 6.43 -16.56 -12.62
CA HIS A 171 7.38 -15.81 -11.78
C HIS A 171 8.21 -14.84 -12.62
N SER A 172 8.73 -15.27 -13.76
CA SER A 172 9.52 -14.43 -14.66
C SER A 172 8.70 -13.27 -15.22
N ALA A 173 7.44 -13.53 -15.63
CA ALA A 173 6.53 -12.48 -16.09
C ALA A 173 6.25 -11.45 -14.97
N TYR A 174 5.94 -11.91 -13.75
CA TYR A 174 5.76 -11.01 -12.60
C TYR A 174 6.99 -10.14 -12.35
N GLN A 175 8.19 -10.73 -12.33
CA GLN A 175 9.44 -10.00 -12.10
C GLN A 175 9.68 -8.91 -13.17
N ILE A 176 9.42 -9.21 -14.43
CA ILE A 176 9.58 -8.25 -15.53
C ILE A 176 8.56 -7.12 -15.40
N ILE A 177 7.29 -7.45 -15.09
CA ILE A 177 6.23 -6.48 -14.88
C ILE A 177 6.60 -5.54 -13.74
N PHE A 178 6.91 -6.10 -12.57
CA PHE A 178 7.25 -5.30 -11.39
C PHE A 178 8.49 -4.44 -11.62
N ALA A 179 9.58 -5.00 -12.14
CA ALA A 179 10.81 -4.25 -12.39
C ALA A 179 10.61 -3.08 -13.37
N THR A 180 9.81 -3.27 -14.41
CA THR A 180 9.49 -2.24 -15.39
C THR A 180 8.67 -1.11 -14.77
N LEU A 181 7.61 -1.45 -14.05
CA LEU A 181 6.74 -0.47 -13.40
C LEU A 181 7.47 0.24 -12.25
N ALA A 182 8.20 -0.50 -11.42
CA ALA A 182 8.98 0.05 -10.31
C ALA A 182 10.02 1.07 -10.79
N ARG A 183 10.76 0.73 -11.86
CA ARG A 183 11.73 1.66 -12.47
C ARG A 183 11.03 2.93 -12.98
N ARG A 184 9.91 2.78 -13.68
CA ARG A 184 9.14 3.90 -14.23
C ARG A 184 8.59 4.83 -13.15
N LEU A 185 8.21 4.26 -11.99
CA LEU A 185 7.70 4.99 -10.83
C LEU A 185 8.78 5.46 -9.86
N SER A 186 10.06 5.29 -10.21
CA SER A 186 11.19 5.62 -9.34
C SER A 186 11.13 4.92 -7.97
N LEU A 187 10.69 3.67 -7.96
CA LEU A 187 10.76 2.81 -6.80
C LEU A 187 12.15 2.16 -6.75
N GLY A 188 12.96 2.55 -5.77
CA GLY A 188 14.34 2.13 -5.63
C GLY A 188 15.35 3.24 -5.92
N SER A 189 16.62 2.86 -6.16
CA SER A 189 17.75 3.80 -6.26
C SER A 189 17.93 4.46 -7.63
N THR A 190 17.24 3.96 -8.67
CA THR A 190 17.39 4.48 -10.04
C THR A 190 16.05 4.89 -10.62
N SER A 191 15.96 6.14 -11.08
CA SER A 191 14.83 6.65 -11.84
C SER A 191 15.20 6.83 -13.32
N GLU A 192 14.22 6.78 -14.21
CA GLU A 192 14.42 7.23 -15.57
C GLU A 192 14.56 8.75 -15.59
N SER A 193 15.67 9.24 -16.15
CA SER A 193 15.91 10.67 -16.26
C SER A 193 15.02 11.36 -17.31
N SER A 194 14.48 10.61 -18.27
CA SER A 194 13.56 11.13 -19.29
C SER A 194 12.76 9.97 -19.89
N PRO A 195 11.50 9.79 -19.49
CA PRO A 195 10.68 8.72 -20.07
C PRO A 195 10.35 9.07 -21.53
N THR A 196 10.82 8.21 -22.46
CA THR A 196 10.58 8.36 -23.90
C THR A 196 9.23 7.80 -24.34
N GLN A 197 8.60 6.98 -23.50
CA GLN A 197 7.33 6.31 -23.78
C GLN A 197 6.26 6.79 -22.80
N ASP A 198 5.06 7.05 -23.28
CA ASP A 198 3.93 7.40 -22.42
C ASP A 198 3.48 6.18 -21.58
N TRP A 199 2.71 6.45 -20.53
CA TRP A 199 2.33 5.45 -19.54
C TRP A 199 1.44 4.35 -20.08
N ASP A 200 0.49 4.69 -20.95
CA ASP A 200 -0.46 3.73 -21.52
C ASP A 200 0.20 2.86 -22.59
N SER A 201 1.05 3.45 -23.42
CA SER A 201 1.88 2.70 -24.36
C SER A 201 2.80 1.71 -23.67
N LEU A 202 3.42 2.11 -22.55
CA LEU A 202 4.28 1.20 -21.77
C LEU A 202 3.48 0.00 -21.24
N LYS A 203 2.30 0.24 -20.65
CA LYS A 203 1.41 -0.82 -20.14
C LYS A 203 1.00 -1.78 -21.27
N GLY A 204 0.60 -1.23 -22.40
CA GLY A 204 0.17 -2.03 -23.56
C GLY A 204 1.29 -2.88 -24.16
N GLU A 205 2.50 -2.33 -24.32
CA GLU A 205 3.64 -3.13 -24.83
C GLU A 205 4.03 -4.21 -23.83
N LEU A 206 4.09 -3.89 -22.53
CA LEU A 206 4.40 -4.84 -21.49
C LEU A 206 3.38 -6.01 -21.46
N ALA A 207 2.09 -5.71 -21.64
CA ALA A 207 1.04 -6.71 -21.70
C ALA A 207 1.22 -7.64 -22.91
N ARG A 208 1.49 -7.08 -24.09
CA ARG A 208 1.74 -7.88 -25.31
C ARG A 208 2.95 -8.79 -25.12
N MET A 209 4.05 -8.27 -24.59
CA MET A 209 5.29 -9.04 -24.36
C MET A 209 5.07 -10.19 -23.37
N CYS A 210 4.46 -9.89 -22.20
CA CYS A 210 4.22 -10.89 -21.17
C CYS A 210 3.22 -11.96 -21.62
N THR A 211 2.16 -11.59 -22.33
CA THR A 211 1.19 -12.55 -22.87
C THR A 211 1.84 -13.46 -23.91
N ALA A 212 2.63 -12.91 -24.84
CA ALA A 212 3.35 -13.70 -25.83
C ALA A 212 4.33 -14.68 -25.17
N TYR A 213 5.09 -14.22 -24.17
CA TYR A 213 6.00 -15.05 -23.40
C TYR A 213 5.30 -16.20 -22.66
N LEU A 214 4.20 -15.89 -21.99
CA LEU A 214 3.46 -16.89 -21.21
C LEU A 214 2.79 -17.94 -22.10
N ARG A 215 2.36 -17.58 -23.33
CA ARG A 215 1.73 -18.51 -24.26
C ARG A 215 2.70 -19.23 -25.22
N SER A 216 3.96 -18.83 -25.27
CA SER A 216 4.94 -19.51 -26.13
C SER A 216 5.16 -20.97 -25.69
N ALA A 217 5.35 -21.85 -26.67
CA ALA A 217 5.66 -23.25 -26.41
C ALA A 217 7.02 -23.43 -25.68
#